data_93192343b5811269e5e7a5204908778b
#
_entry.id   93192343b5811269e5e7a5204908778b
#
_cell.length_a   1.000
_cell.length_b   1.000
_cell.length_c   1.000
_cell.angle_alpha   90.00
_cell.angle_beta   90.00
_cell.angle_gamma   90.00
#
_symmetry.space_group_name_H-M   'P 1'
#
loop_
_entity.id
_entity.type
_entity.pdbx_description
1 polymer ?
#
loop_
_entity_poly.entity_id
_entity_poly.type
_entity_poly.pdbx_seq_one_letter_code
_entity_poly.pdbx_strand_id
1 'polypeptide(L)' 'MKIVVERHPDGYVAYPLGFRGVVVGQGDTYEQALMDVTSAIRFHVETFGSEMLDYESPVLDAFIADAQVA' A
#
# COMPACT_ATOMS: atom_id res chain seq x y z
N MET A 1 9.74 -2.23 -1.84
CA MET A 1 8.58 -1.32 -1.99
C MET A 1 7.99 -1.02 -0.62
N LYS A 2 7.64 0.21 -0.38
CA LYS A 2 7.01 0.62 0.88
C LYS A 2 5.51 0.42 0.82
N ILE A 3 4.96 -0.13 1.89
CA ILE A 3 3.53 -0.36 2.06
C ILE A 3 3.07 0.43 3.28
N VAL A 4 1.99 1.17 3.15
CA VAL A 4 1.30 1.77 4.29
C VAL A 4 0.26 0.79 4.80
N VAL A 5 0.23 0.55 6.09
CA VAL A 5 -0.81 -0.24 6.74
C VAL A 5 -1.50 0.64 7.78
N GLU A 6 -2.80 0.80 7.61
CA GLU A 6 -3.64 1.61 8.50
C GLU A 6 -4.48 0.69 9.37
N ARG A 7 -4.56 1.01 10.65
CA ARG A 7 -5.47 0.32 11.56
C ARG A 7 -6.74 1.16 11.73
N HIS A 8 -7.87 0.53 11.50
CA HIS A 8 -9.20 1.11 11.68
C HIS A 8 -9.97 0.34 12.75
N PRO A 9 -11.06 0.89 13.29
CA PRO A 9 -11.83 0.18 14.31
C PRO A 9 -12.32 -1.20 13.88
N ASP A 10 -12.53 -1.41 12.60
CA ASP A 10 -13.08 -2.64 12.03
C ASP A 10 -12.05 -3.48 11.25
N GLY A 11 -10.77 -3.14 11.33
CA GLY A 11 -9.73 -3.92 10.66
C GLY A 11 -8.58 -3.09 10.15
N TYR A 12 -7.81 -3.67 9.22
CA TYR A 12 -6.62 -3.07 8.66
C TYR A 12 -6.76 -2.91 7.15
N VAL A 13 -6.22 -1.82 6.64
CA VAL A 13 -6.17 -1.51 5.21
C VAL A 13 -4.71 -1.23 4.85
N ALA A 14 -4.27 -1.76 3.71
CA ALA A 14 -2.91 -1.57 3.24
C ALA A 14 -2.88 -1.11 1.79
N TYR A 15 -1.92 -0.26 1.46
CA TYR A 15 -1.75 0.20 0.08
C TYR A 15 -0.28 0.54 -0.18
N PRO A 16 0.16 0.37 -1.45
CA PRO A 16 1.55 0.62 -1.80
C PRO A 16 1.84 2.09 -2.06
N LEU A 17 3.09 2.47 -1.81
CA LEU A 17 3.67 3.73 -2.27
C LEU A 17 4.56 3.44 -3.47
N GLY A 18 4.61 4.37 -4.44
CA GLY A 18 5.43 4.17 -5.64
C GLY A 18 4.86 3.13 -6.59
N PHE A 19 3.55 3.01 -6.64
CA PHE A 19 2.83 2.11 -7.52
C PHE A 19 1.90 2.93 -8.41
N ARG A 20 1.87 2.63 -9.71
CA ARG A 20 1.11 3.42 -10.69
C ARG A 20 -0.36 3.09 -10.78
N GLY A 21 -0.77 1.98 -10.18
CA GLY A 21 -2.17 1.59 -10.11
C GLY A 21 -2.76 1.89 -8.76
N VAL A 22 -4.06 1.59 -8.60
CA VAL A 22 -4.74 1.67 -7.33
C VAL A 22 -4.95 0.24 -6.84
N VAL A 23 -4.26 -0.12 -5.76
CA VAL A 23 -4.31 -1.44 -5.15
C VAL A 23 -4.48 -1.25 -3.65
N VAL A 24 -5.46 -1.94 -3.09
CA VAL A 24 -5.74 -1.90 -1.66
C VAL A 24 -5.88 -3.33 -1.16
N GLY A 25 -5.24 -3.62 -0.04
CA GLY A 25 -5.42 -4.85 0.69
C GLY A 25 -6.14 -4.60 2.00
N GLN A 26 -6.75 -5.61 2.57
CA GLN A 26 -7.45 -5.49 3.85
C GLN A 26 -7.39 -6.82 4.60
N GLY A 27 -7.62 -6.75 5.90
CA GLY A 27 -7.66 -7.92 6.75
C GLY A 27 -8.01 -7.56 8.19
N ASP A 28 -8.24 -8.58 9.00
CA ASP A 28 -8.54 -8.41 10.41
C ASP A 28 -7.29 -8.15 11.24
N THR A 29 -6.12 -8.43 10.68
CA THR A 29 -4.82 -8.21 11.32
C THR A 29 -3.89 -7.47 10.38
N TYR A 30 -2.83 -6.90 10.95
CA TYR A 30 -1.74 -6.27 10.21
C TYR A 30 -1.18 -7.24 9.14
N GLU A 31 -0.89 -8.47 9.56
CA GLU A 31 -0.29 -9.48 8.67
C GLU A 31 -1.22 -9.85 7.52
N GLN A 32 -2.52 -9.98 7.79
CA GLN A 32 -3.49 -10.31 6.75
C GLN A 32 -3.61 -9.19 5.71
N ALA A 33 -3.67 -7.93 6.16
CA ALA A 33 -3.74 -6.80 5.25
C ALA A 33 -2.47 -6.70 4.40
N LEU A 34 -1.30 -6.91 5.01
CA LEU A 34 -0.03 -6.90 4.30
C LEU A 34 0.06 -8.03 3.27
N MET A 35 -0.36 -9.24 3.62
CA MET A 35 -0.39 -10.36 2.69
C MET A 35 -1.35 -10.10 1.53
N ASP A 36 -2.52 -9.54 1.84
CA ASP A 36 -3.54 -9.27 0.83
C ASP A 36 -3.05 -8.24 -0.20
N VAL A 37 -2.49 -7.12 0.27
CA VAL A 37 -1.97 -6.10 -0.64
C VAL A 37 -0.77 -6.60 -1.44
N THR A 38 0.08 -7.41 -0.82
CA THR A 38 1.25 -7.99 -1.50
C THR A 38 0.81 -8.89 -2.65
N SER A 39 -0.20 -9.73 -2.41
CA SER A 39 -0.76 -10.60 -3.45
C SER A 39 -1.39 -9.77 -4.58
N ALA A 40 -2.10 -8.71 -4.24
CA ALA A 40 -2.74 -7.85 -5.23
C ALA A 40 -1.69 -7.11 -6.09
N ILE A 41 -0.63 -6.61 -5.47
CA ILE A 41 0.48 -5.96 -6.19
C ILE A 41 1.13 -6.96 -7.15
N ARG A 42 1.43 -8.15 -6.66
CA ARG A 42 2.05 -9.20 -7.48
C ARG A 42 1.17 -9.55 -8.69
N PHE A 43 -0.12 -9.69 -8.46
CA PHE A 43 -1.06 -9.95 -9.55
C PHE A 43 -1.05 -8.83 -10.60
N HIS A 44 -1.04 -7.58 -10.17
CA HIS A 44 -1.01 -6.44 -11.09
C HIS A 44 0.30 -6.38 -11.88
N VAL A 45 1.43 -6.64 -11.25
CA VAL A 45 2.72 -6.65 -11.94
C VAL A 45 2.76 -7.79 -12.95
N GLU A 46 2.26 -8.97 -12.59
CA GLU A 46 2.21 -10.12 -13.52
C GLU A 46 1.27 -9.87 -14.69
N THR A 47 0.19 -9.11 -14.48
CA THR A 47 -0.81 -8.84 -15.52
C THR A 47 -0.42 -7.67 -16.41
N PHE A 48 0.08 -6.58 -15.82
CA PHE A 48 0.32 -5.32 -16.53
C PHE A 48 1.80 -4.98 -16.71
N GLY A 49 2.70 -5.75 -16.12
CA GLY A 49 4.13 -5.57 -16.25
C GLY A 49 4.76 -4.79 -15.11
N SER A 50 6.10 -4.82 -15.07
CA SER A 50 6.90 -4.18 -14.03
C SER A 50 6.84 -2.66 -14.08
N GLU A 51 6.33 -2.08 -15.15
CA GLU A 51 6.12 -0.64 -15.29
C GLU A 51 5.08 -0.10 -14.30
N MET A 52 4.31 -0.96 -13.66
CA MET A 52 3.43 -0.57 -12.57
C MET A 52 4.21 -0.08 -11.35
N LEU A 53 5.48 -0.47 -11.24
CA LEU A 53 6.37 0.00 -10.18
C LEU A 53 7.00 1.32 -10.64
N ASP A 54 6.89 2.35 -9.79
CA ASP A 54 7.41 3.67 -10.13
C ASP A 54 8.88 3.78 -9.69
N TYR A 55 9.79 3.54 -10.63
CA TYR A 55 11.23 3.64 -10.39
C TYR A 55 11.77 5.05 -10.63
N GLU A 56 11.03 5.90 -11.31
CA GLU A 56 11.48 7.24 -11.67
C GLU A 56 11.29 8.24 -10.54
N SER A 57 10.27 8.02 -9.72
CA SER A 57 9.90 8.94 -8.64
C SER A 57 9.54 8.14 -7.38
N PRO A 58 10.50 7.40 -6.81
CA PRO A 58 10.20 6.57 -5.65
C PRO A 58 9.90 7.40 -4.41
N VAL A 59 9.02 6.88 -3.56
CA VAL A 59 8.82 7.44 -2.22
C VAL A 59 9.92 6.90 -1.32
N LEU A 60 10.80 7.77 -0.85
CA LEU A 60 11.95 7.37 -0.02
C LEU A 60 11.53 7.08 1.40
N ASP A 61 10.62 7.89 1.93
CA ASP A 61 10.09 7.76 3.29
C ASP A 61 8.67 8.24 3.34
N ALA A 62 7.96 7.83 4.37
CA ALA A 62 6.62 8.32 4.65
C ALA A 62 6.45 8.48 6.16
N PHE A 63 5.79 9.56 6.55
CA PHE A 63 5.60 9.91 7.95
C PHE A 63 4.12 10.22 8.20
N ILE A 64 3.70 9.93 9.42
CA ILE A 64 2.36 10.29 9.87
C ILE A 64 2.51 11.45 10.83
N ALA A 65 1.75 12.51 10.58
CA ALA A 65 1.75 13.69 11.44
C ALA A 65 0.32 14.12 11.71
N ASP A 66 0.10 14.59 12.92
CA ASP A 66 -1.18 15.20 13.27
C ASP A 66 -1.07 16.71 13.08
N ALA A 67 -2.07 17.28 12.43
CA ALA A 67 -2.17 18.71 12.25
C ALA A 67 -3.42 19.23 12.93
N GLN A 68 -3.30 20.37 13.56
CA GLN A 68 -4.47 21.02 14.15
C GLN A 68 -5.13 21.89 13.10
N VAL A 69 -6.31 21.49 12.63
CA VAL A 69 -7.02 22.16 11.55
C VAL A 69 -8.33 22.79 11.97
N ALA A 70 -8.73 22.59 13.22
CA ALA A 70 -9.94 23.18 13.77
C ALA A 70 -9.86 23.32 15.29
#